data_458c57acdaa875a97761bae407c6748d
#
_entry.id   458c57acdaa875a97761bae407c6748d
#
_cell.length_a   1.000
_cell.length_b   1.000
_cell.length_c   1.000
_cell.angle_alpha   90.00
_cell.angle_beta   90.00
_cell.angle_gamma   90.00
#
_symmetry.space_group_name_H-M   'P 1'
#
loop_
_entity.id
_entity.type
_entity.pdbx_description
1 polymer ?
#
loop_
_entity_poly.entity_id
_entity_poly.type
_entity_poly.pdbx_seq_one_letter_code
_entity_poly.pdbx_strand_id
1 'polypeptide(L)'
;MLRRFFNMIRTTNGGLKRLLLAYLFNRARWRLWLLFGVVLAAYAFNIKLAVLYNDWNGRFFNALQAVDSDGIFRELLYFIGLAAVIILLLVWAGYLKDRLTLALRRDLTSLFFNRWLSPDSAHYLLRESGREPDNPDQRITEDVKTLVAYAVSLAVSFYDSLLTIGSFSVILWNLSGSAVLFGFTIPGYMFWTCIIYTLIATAITHFIGRKLKPLNIEAQHREANLRAALIEKHRHSDSIAGARAESVEVAGLKDRLVYLVDVQIALLKRRPFYC
;
A
#
# COMPACT_ATOMS: atom_id res chain seq x y z
N MET A 1 -11.14 2.28 -9.08
CA MET A 1 -11.53 1.04 -8.38
C MET A 1 -12.03 1.32 -6.97
N LEU A 2 -11.25 1.88 -6.05
CA LEU A 2 -11.64 2.24 -4.68
C LEU A 2 -12.91 3.11 -4.59
N ARG A 3 -13.10 4.09 -5.50
CA ARG A 3 -14.28 4.98 -5.49
C ARG A 3 -15.59 4.26 -5.83
N ARG A 4 -15.56 3.24 -6.70
CA ARG A 4 -16.72 2.38 -7.00
C ARG A 4 -17.03 1.45 -5.83
N PHE A 5 -16.00 0.93 -5.16
CA PHE A 5 -16.13 0.13 -3.94
C PHE A 5 -16.71 0.94 -2.78
N PHE A 6 -16.23 2.17 -2.54
CA PHE A 6 -16.81 3.09 -1.54
C PHE A 6 -18.24 3.50 -1.86
N ASN A 7 -18.59 3.68 -3.13
CA ASN A 7 -19.97 3.96 -3.52
C ASN A 7 -20.90 2.75 -3.30
N MET A 8 -20.42 1.52 -3.53
CA MET A 8 -21.15 0.28 -3.23
C MET A 8 -21.39 0.13 -1.71
N ILE A 9 -20.42 0.50 -0.88
CA ILE A 9 -20.57 0.55 0.59
C ILE A 9 -21.58 1.62 1.02
N ARG A 10 -21.66 2.73 0.29
CA ARG A 10 -22.54 3.86 0.62
C ARG A 10 -23.99 3.64 0.20
N THR A 11 -24.22 2.86 -0.88
CA THR A 11 -25.56 2.55 -1.39
C THR A 11 -26.21 1.33 -0.74
N THR A 12 -25.44 0.45 -0.10
CA THR A 12 -25.96 -0.69 0.65
C THR A 12 -26.10 -0.29 2.12
N ASN A 13 -27.16 0.42 2.47
CA ASN A 13 -27.61 0.81 3.82
C ASN A 13 -27.01 -0.02 4.98
N GLY A 14 -25.77 0.25 5.39
CA GLY A 14 -25.14 -0.32 6.58
C GLY A 14 -24.90 -1.85 6.59
N GLY A 15 -25.41 -2.62 5.62
CA GLY A 15 -25.36 -4.07 5.62
C GLY A 15 -23.95 -4.65 5.54
N LEU A 16 -23.14 -4.19 4.60
CA LEU A 16 -21.75 -4.67 4.45
C LEU A 16 -20.86 -4.23 5.63
N LYS A 17 -21.02 -2.99 6.10
CA LYS A 17 -20.31 -2.49 7.28
C LYS A 17 -20.67 -3.30 8.53
N ARG A 18 -21.95 -3.59 8.76
CA ARG A 18 -22.42 -4.44 9.85
C ARG A 18 -21.92 -5.87 9.75
N LEU A 19 -21.92 -6.45 8.54
CA LEU A 19 -21.38 -7.79 8.29
C LEU A 19 -19.87 -7.84 8.57
N LEU A 20 -19.10 -6.88 8.07
CA LEU A 20 -17.65 -6.82 8.32
C LEU A 20 -17.35 -6.58 9.80
N LEU A 21 -18.08 -5.70 10.48
CA LEU A 21 -17.90 -5.47 11.92
C LEU A 21 -18.29 -6.71 12.74
N ALA A 22 -19.45 -7.31 12.48
CA ALA A 22 -19.88 -8.55 13.14
C ALA A 22 -18.90 -9.69 12.85
N TYR A 23 -18.32 -9.70 11.63
CA TYR A 23 -17.30 -10.65 11.26
C TYR A 23 -16.02 -10.45 12.06
N LEU A 24 -15.49 -9.23 12.13
CA LEU A 24 -14.22 -8.92 12.80
C LEU A 24 -14.32 -9.10 14.33
N PHE A 25 -15.42 -8.69 14.94
CA PHE A 25 -15.62 -8.74 16.41
C PHE A 25 -16.21 -10.05 16.93
N ASN A 26 -16.27 -11.11 16.12
CA ASN A 26 -16.71 -12.43 16.58
C ASN A 26 -15.68 -13.07 17.51
N ARG A 27 -16.09 -13.45 18.73
CA ARG A 27 -15.24 -14.13 19.74
C ARG A 27 -14.55 -15.40 19.22
N ALA A 28 -15.15 -16.10 18.26
CA ALA A 28 -14.55 -17.30 17.65
C ALA A 28 -13.23 -17.00 16.91
N ARG A 29 -12.91 -15.73 16.66
CA ARG A 29 -11.75 -15.29 15.88
C ARG A 29 -10.62 -14.67 16.71
N TRP A 30 -10.60 -14.92 18.00
CA TRP A 30 -9.56 -14.44 18.89
C TRP A 30 -8.14 -14.75 18.39
N ARG A 31 -7.96 -15.89 17.68
CA ARG A 31 -6.66 -16.28 17.07
C ARG A 31 -6.17 -15.31 16.00
N LEU A 32 -7.08 -14.72 15.19
CA LEU A 32 -6.71 -13.70 14.20
C LEU A 32 -6.30 -12.40 14.88
N TRP A 33 -7.00 -12.00 15.93
CA TRP A 33 -6.64 -10.84 16.74
C TRP A 33 -5.32 -11.02 17.48
N LEU A 34 -5.08 -12.22 17.99
CA LEU A 34 -3.80 -12.57 18.59
C LEU A 34 -2.67 -12.49 17.55
N LEU A 35 -2.87 -13.08 16.36
CA LEU A 35 -1.90 -13.01 15.28
C LEU A 35 -1.64 -11.57 14.85
N PHE A 36 -2.68 -10.73 14.73
CA PHE A 36 -2.55 -9.31 14.45
C PHE A 36 -1.75 -8.58 15.53
N GLY A 37 -2.04 -8.85 16.81
CA GLY A 37 -1.27 -8.31 17.95
C GLY A 37 0.20 -8.70 17.91
N VAL A 38 0.52 -9.96 17.57
CA VAL A 38 1.91 -10.42 17.41
C VAL A 38 2.61 -9.71 16.25
N VAL A 39 1.91 -9.48 15.13
CA VAL A 39 2.44 -8.68 14.01
C VAL A 39 2.76 -7.26 14.47
N LEU A 40 1.84 -6.59 15.16
CA LEU A 40 2.07 -5.24 15.67
C LEU A 40 3.23 -5.20 16.68
N ALA A 41 3.33 -6.19 17.57
CA ALA A 41 4.43 -6.30 18.52
C ALA A 41 5.78 -6.50 17.83
N ALA A 42 5.84 -7.29 16.74
CA ALA A 42 7.05 -7.46 15.93
C ALA A 42 7.49 -6.16 15.28
N TYR A 43 6.57 -5.37 14.72
CA TYR A 43 6.87 -4.04 14.17
C TYR A 43 7.30 -3.05 15.25
N ALA A 44 6.65 -3.03 16.41
CA ALA A 44 7.07 -2.20 17.54
C ALA A 44 8.49 -2.54 18.01
N PHE A 45 8.81 -3.85 18.06
CA PHE A 45 10.16 -4.30 18.41
C PHE A 45 11.19 -3.90 17.35
N ASN A 46 10.83 -3.93 16.06
CA ASN A 46 11.70 -3.45 14.99
C ASN A 46 12.05 -1.97 15.15
N ILE A 47 11.10 -1.13 15.60
CA ILE A 47 11.38 0.28 15.89
C ILE A 47 12.38 0.44 17.04
N LYS A 48 12.29 -0.39 18.09
CA LYS A 48 13.31 -0.41 19.13
C LYS A 48 14.70 -0.75 18.59
N LEU A 49 14.78 -1.72 17.68
CA LEU A 49 16.05 -2.06 17.02
C LEU A 49 16.57 -0.91 16.16
N ALA A 50 15.68 -0.17 15.49
CA ALA A 50 16.05 1.02 14.71
C ALA A 50 16.62 2.14 15.61
N VAL A 51 16.07 2.33 16.81
CA VAL A 51 16.64 3.25 17.81
C VAL A 51 18.02 2.79 18.26
N LEU A 52 18.17 1.49 18.59
CA LEU A 52 19.48 0.92 18.95
C LEU A 52 20.51 1.03 17.82
N TYR A 53 20.09 0.89 16.58
CA TYR A 53 20.93 1.13 15.41
C TYR A 53 21.38 2.58 15.32
N ASN A 54 20.50 3.53 15.61
CA ASN A 54 20.84 4.95 15.66
C ASN A 54 21.88 5.26 16.75
N ASP A 55 21.72 4.69 17.95
CA ASP A 55 22.66 4.84 19.05
C ASP A 55 24.02 4.18 18.74
N TRP A 56 24.01 3.00 18.11
CA TRP A 56 25.21 2.37 17.60
C TRP A 56 25.96 3.24 16.60
N ASN A 57 25.24 3.86 15.67
CA ASN A 57 25.81 4.74 14.66
C ASN A 57 26.62 5.88 15.32
N GLY A 58 26.04 6.52 16.34
CA GLY A 58 26.75 7.54 17.13
C GLY A 58 28.02 7.01 17.79
N ARG A 59 27.97 5.84 18.46
CA ARG A 59 29.15 5.24 19.11
C ARG A 59 30.23 4.85 18.11
N PHE A 60 29.84 4.28 16.97
CA PHE A 60 30.78 3.88 15.92
C PHE A 60 31.51 5.08 15.34
N PHE A 61 30.81 6.17 15.00
CA PHE A 61 31.44 7.37 14.47
C PHE A 61 32.32 8.08 15.53
N ASN A 62 31.94 8.05 16.80
CA ASN A 62 32.81 8.59 17.89
C ASN A 62 34.10 7.77 18.04
N ALA A 63 34.05 6.45 17.98
CA ALA A 63 35.24 5.59 17.99
C ALA A 63 36.12 5.82 16.76
N LEU A 64 35.51 6.06 15.59
CA LEU A 64 36.22 6.37 14.34
C LEU A 64 36.94 7.71 14.43
N GLN A 65 36.29 8.74 14.97
CA GLN A 65 36.93 10.07 15.19
C GLN A 65 38.06 10.03 16.21
N ALA A 66 37.92 9.17 17.25
CA ALA A 66 38.97 8.98 18.25
C ALA A 66 40.11 8.07 17.77
N VAL A 67 40.04 7.49 16.58
CA VAL A 67 40.98 6.49 16.03
C VAL A 67 41.20 5.30 16.99
N ASP A 68 40.14 4.91 17.74
CA ASP A 68 40.17 3.80 18.68
C ASP A 68 39.90 2.47 17.92
N SER A 69 41.00 1.79 17.57
CA SER A 69 40.93 0.53 16.79
C SER A 69 40.13 -0.57 17.51
N ASP A 70 40.31 -0.68 18.83
CA ASP A 70 39.60 -1.72 19.63
C ASP A 70 38.12 -1.37 19.78
N GLY A 71 37.78 -0.09 19.92
CA GLY A 71 36.43 0.43 19.92
C GLY A 71 35.73 0.16 18.60
N ILE A 72 36.37 0.47 17.47
CA ILE A 72 35.84 0.23 16.12
C ILE A 72 35.54 -1.27 15.93
N PHE A 73 36.45 -2.15 16.30
CA PHE A 73 36.25 -3.60 16.15
C PHE A 73 35.07 -4.13 16.99
N ARG A 74 34.92 -3.66 18.23
CA ARG A 74 33.78 -4.01 19.10
C ARG A 74 32.44 -3.54 18.52
N GLU A 75 32.40 -2.29 18.02
CA GLU A 75 31.18 -1.75 17.42
C GLU A 75 30.82 -2.46 16.09
N LEU A 76 31.79 -2.93 15.31
CA LEU A 76 31.55 -3.75 14.13
C LEU A 76 30.94 -5.11 14.49
N LEU A 77 31.46 -5.79 15.52
CA LEU A 77 30.85 -7.06 15.98
C LEU A 77 29.42 -6.85 16.52
N TYR A 78 29.21 -5.76 17.27
CA TYR A 78 27.87 -5.40 17.73
C TYR A 78 26.91 -5.15 16.55
N PHE A 79 27.38 -4.45 15.52
CA PHE A 79 26.58 -4.19 14.30
C PHE A 79 26.18 -5.48 13.59
N ILE A 80 27.11 -6.42 13.42
CA ILE A 80 26.82 -7.71 12.77
C ILE A 80 25.69 -8.44 13.53
N GLY A 81 25.79 -8.47 14.88
CA GLY A 81 24.74 -9.07 15.70
C GLY A 81 23.40 -8.35 15.59
N LEU A 82 23.42 -7.02 15.66
CA LEU A 82 22.23 -6.19 15.57
C LEU A 82 21.56 -6.33 14.18
N ALA A 83 22.36 -6.29 13.11
CA ALA A 83 21.87 -6.45 11.74
C ALA A 83 21.25 -7.84 11.52
N ALA A 84 21.87 -8.89 12.04
CA ALA A 84 21.31 -10.24 11.98
C ALA A 84 19.93 -10.32 12.67
N VAL A 85 19.79 -9.74 13.85
CA VAL A 85 18.52 -9.71 14.60
C VAL A 85 17.46 -8.90 13.81
N ILE A 86 17.82 -7.74 13.26
CA ILE A 86 16.90 -6.91 12.44
C ILE A 86 16.41 -7.71 11.23
N ILE A 87 17.32 -8.34 10.48
CA ILE A 87 16.96 -9.10 9.28
C ILE A 87 16.03 -10.27 9.63
N LEU A 88 16.37 -11.05 10.66
CA LEU A 88 15.55 -12.18 11.09
C LEU A 88 14.16 -11.72 11.54
N LEU A 89 14.07 -10.63 12.29
CA LEU A 89 12.80 -10.06 12.72
C LEU A 89 11.96 -9.56 11.55
N LEU A 90 12.56 -8.87 10.58
CA LEU A 90 11.84 -8.37 9.40
C LEU A 90 11.27 -9.52 8.56
N VAL A 91 12.07 -10.56 8.32
CA VAL A 91 11.60 -11.75 7.59
C VAL A 91 10.45 -12.42 8.33
N TRP A 92 10.60 -12.59 9.64
CA TRP A 92 9.56 -13.22 10.46
C TRP A 92 8.29 -12.37 10.55
N ALA A 93 8.41 -11.06 10.75
CA ALA A 93 7.27 -10.13 10.76
C ALA A 93 6.55 -10.10 9.40
N GLY A 94 7.29 -10.13 8.30
CA GLY A 94 6.75 -10.24 6.95
C GLY A 94 5.94 -11.53 6.77
N TYR A 95 6.52 -12.67 7.16
CA TYR A 95 5.83 -13.96 7.13
C TYR A 95 4.53 -13.97 7.94
N LEU A 96 4.56 -13.42 9.17
CA LEU A 96 3.36 -13.33 10.00
C LEU A 96 2.28 -12.43 9.39
N LYS A 97 2.67 -11.31 8.80
CA LYS A 97 1.75 -10.40 8.08
C LYS A 97 1.10 -11.11 6.90
N ASP A 98 1.87 -11.84 6.11
CA ASP A 98 1.34 -12.59 4.97
C ASP A 98 0.42 -13.73 5.42
N ARG A 99 0.77 -14.44 6.48
CA ARG A 99 -0.09 -15.46 7.10
C ARG A 99 -1.41 -14.88 7.60
N LEU A 100 -1.37 -13.71 8.23
CA LEU A 100 -2.58 -12.98 8.65
C LEU A 100 -3.44 -12.61 7.44
N THR A 101 -2.82 -12.07 6.38
CA THR A 101 -3.50 -11.69 5.13
C THR A 101 -4.20 -12.90 4.49
N LEU A 102 -3.51 -14.04 4.41
CA LEU A 102 -4.09 -15.27 3.87
C LEU A 102 -5.23 -15.81 4.72
N ALA A 103 -5.10 -15.78 6.03
CA ALA A 103 -6.14 -16.22 6.95
C ALA A 103 -7.41 -15.36 6.83
N LEU A 104 -7.25 -14.02 6.81
CA LEU A 104 -8.36 -13.09 6.61
C LEU A 104 -9.00 -13.25 5.23
N ARG A 105 -8.19 -13.44 4.18
CA ARG A 105 -8.69 -13.70 2.82
C ARG A 105 -9.54 -14.96 2.78
N ARG A 106 -9.02 -16.08 3.30
CA ARG A 106 -9.75 -17.36 3.34
C ARG A 106 -11.10 -17.20 4.01
N ASP A 107 -11.11 -16.61 5.17
CA ASP A 107 -12.32 -16.46 5.97
C ASP A 107 -13.32 -15.50 5.32
N LEU A 108 -12.86 -14.39 4.76
CA LEU A 108 -13.73 -13.42 4.09
C LEU A 108 -14.31 -14.00 2.78
N THR A 109 -13.48 -14.69 1.99
CA THR A 109 -13.93 -15.36 0.77
C THR A 109 -14.98 -16.43 1.09
N SER A 110 -14.75 -17.23 2.14
CA SER A 110 -15.74 -18.22 2.60
C SER A 110 -17.06 -17.58 3.03
N LEU A 111 -17.00 -16.41 3.70
CA LEU A 111 -18.22 -15.66 4.05
C LEU A 111 -18.99 -15.22 2.80
N PHE A 112 -18.30 -14.75 1.76
CA PHE A 112 -18.93 -14.38 0.50
C PHE A 112 -19.53 -15.59 -0.23
N PHE A 113 -18.85 -16.73 -0.27
CA PHE A 113 -19.39 -17.97 -0.85
C PHE A 113 -20.68 -18.39 -0.18
N ASN A 114 -20.68 -18.45 1.16
CA ASN A 114 -21.86 -18.84 1.93
C ASN A 114 -23.03 -17.87 1.77
N ARG A 115 -22.75 -16.59 1.49
CA ARG A 115 -23.78 -15.59 1.29
C ARG A 115 -24.30 -15.60 -0.14
N TRP A 116 -23.44 -15.78 -1.13
CA TRP A 116 -23.78 -15.78 -2.55
C TRP A 116 -24.57 -17.04 -2.93
N LEU A 117 -24.14 -18.22 -2.43
CA LEU A 117 -24.80 -19.51 -2.63
C LEU A 117 -25.72 -19.88 -1.45
N SER A 118 -26.31 -18.87 -0.79
CA SER A 118 -27.23 -19.16 0.33
C SER A 118 -28.47 -19.96 -0.12
N PRO A 119 -29.10 -20.71 0.82
CA PRO A 119 -30.34 -21.42 0.52
C PRO A 119 -31.47 -20.54 -0.02
N ASP A 120 -31.41 -19.22 0.28
CA ASP A 120 -32.36 -18.22 -0.22
C ASP A 120 -32.13 -17.87 -1.71
N SER A 121 -31.28 -18.62 -2.42
CA SER A 121 -31.00 -18.45 -3.85
C SER A 121 -30.57 -17.01 -4.22
N ALA A 122 -29.75 -16.36 -3.37
CA ALA A 122 -29.36 -14.96 -3.51
C ALA A 122 -28.70 -14.67 -4.87
N HIS A 123 -27.90 -15.58 -5.40
CA HIS A 123 -27.28 -15.49 -6.73
C HIS A 123 -28.32 -15.42 -7.85
N TYR A 124 -29.38 -16.24 -7.77
CA TYR A 124 -30.47 -16.28 -8.73
C TYR A 124 -31.32 -15.01 -8.66
N LEU A 125 -31.71 -14.60 -7.44
CA LEU A 125 -32.53 -13.41 -7.21
C LEU A 125 -31.80 -12.12 -7.63
N LEU A 126 -30.50 -12.04 -7.43
CA LEU A 126 -29.68 -10.90 -7.88
C LEU A 126 -29.65 -10.82 -9.40
N ARG A 127 -29.50 -11.96 -10.08
CA ARG A 127 -29.52 -12.06 -11.54
C ARG A 127 -30.89 -11.70 -12.11
N GLU A 128 -31.96 -12.28 -11.57
CA GLU A 128 -33.33 -12.02 -11.98
C GLU A 128 -33.74 -10.55 -11.82
N SER A 129 -33.30 -9.92 -10.72
CA SER A 129 -33.57 -8.50 -10.43
C SER A 129 -32.71 -7.53 -11.22
N GLY A 130 -31.79 -7.98 -12.07
CA GLY A 130 -30.84 -7.13 -12.80
C GLY A 130 -29.85 -6.36 -11.90
N ARG A 131 -29.71 -6.77 -10.63
CA ARG A 131 -28.82 -6.18 -9.64
C ARG A 131 -27.51 -6.95 -9.45
N GLU A 132 -27.30 -7.96 -10.28
CA GLU A 132 -26.06 -8.71 -10.23
C GLU A 132 -24.88 -7.79 -10.55
N PRO A 133 -23.82 -7.79 -9.74
CA PRO A 133 -22.61 -7.03 -10.04
C PRO A 133 -21.91 -7.61 -11.27
N ASP A 134 -21.26 -6.76 -12.07
CA ASP A 134 -20.40 -7.21 -13.16
C ASP A 134 -19.33 -8.19 -12.64
N ASN A 135 -19.21 -9.35 -13.28
CA ASN A 135 -18.21 -10.37 -12.99
C ASN A 135 -18.15 -10.75 -11.49
N PRO A 136 -19.19 -11.38 -10.93
CA PRO A 136 -19.25 -11.73 -9.50
C PRO A 136 -18.13 -12.67 -9.07
N ASP A 137 -17.67 -13.54 -9.96
CA ASP A 137 -16.51 -14.42 -9.82
C ASP A 137 -15.22 -13.63 -9.55
N GLN A 138 -14.93 -12.62 -10.36
CA GLN A 138 -13.78 -11.75 -10.21
C GLN A 138 -13.86 -10.94 -8.90
N ARG A 139 -15.05 -10.47 -8.55
CA ARG A 139 -15.22 -9.70 -7.30
C ARG A 139 -14.95 -10.54 -6.06
N ILE A 140 -15.41 -11.77 -6.05
CA ILE A 140 -15.20 -12.67 -4.89
C ILE A 140 -13.75 -13.14 -4.80
N THR A 141 -13.08 -13.37 -5.95
CA THR A 141 -11.73 -13.93 -5.96
C THR A 141 -10.64 -12.86 -5.90
N GLU A 142 -10.73 -11.81 -6.74
CA GLU A 142 -9.68 -10.79 -6.89
C GLU A 142 -9.91 -9.57 -6.02
N ASP A 143 -11.15 -9.03 -5.98
CA ASP A 143 -11.42 -7.83 -5.20
C ASP A 143 -11.29 -8.10 -3.70
N VAL A 144 -11.73 -9.25 -3.21
CA VAL A 144 -11.55 -9.66 -1.80
C VAL A 144 -10.08 -9.84 -1.47
N LYS A 145 -9.30 -10.50 -2.35
CA LYS A 145 -7.84 -10.63 -2.16
C LYS A 145 -7.18 -9.28 -2.03
N THR A 146 -7.48 -8.38 -2.96
CA THR A 146 -6.90 -7.04 -3.04
C THR A 146 -7.30 -6.18 -1.83
N LEU A 147 -8.58 -6.23 -1.45
CA LEU A 147 -9.10 -5.53 -0.27
C LEU A 147 -8.36 -5.92 1.01
N VAL A 148 -8.26 -7.23 1.26
CA VAL A 148 -7.62 -7.74 2.48
C VAL A 148 -6.13 -7.38 2.50
N ALA A 149 -5.42 -7.54 1.38
CA ALA A 149 -4.01 -7.20 1.27
C ALA A 149 -3.75 -5.72 1.56
N TYR A 150 -4.55 -4.82 0.96
CA TYR A 150 -4.42 -3.39 1.22
C TYR A 150 -4.85 -2.99 2.63
N ALA A 151 -5.92 -3.58 3.18
CA ALA A 151 -6.39 -3.27 4.53
C ALA A 151 -5.34 -3.64 5.59
N VAL A 152 -4.78 -4.85 5.51
CA VAL A 152 -3.72 -5.29 6.43
C VAL A 152 -2.47 -4.46 6.26
N SER A 153 -2.02 -4.25 5.02
CA SER A 153 -0.83 -3.44 4.74
C SER A 153 -0.99 -2.00 5.25
N LEU A 154 -2.14 -1.37 5.00
CA LEU A 154 -2.40 -0.01 5.44
C LEU A 154 -2.44 0.09 6.98
N ALA A 155 -3.10 -0.86 7.66
CA ALA A 155 -3.17 -0.88 9.12
C ALA A 155 -1.78 -1.04 9.76
N VAL A 156 -0.97 -1.97 9.25
CA VAL A 156 0.40 -2.21 9.75
C VAL A 156 1.30 -1.01 9.45
N SER A 157 1.27 -0.47 8.22
CA SER A 157 2.09 0.68 7.84
C SER A 157 1.71 1.95 8.60
N PHE A 158 0.41 2.16 8.87
CA PHE A 158 -0.04 3.29 9.69
C PHE A 158 0.48 3.20 11.12
N TYR A 159 0.38 2.01 11.74
CA TYR A 159 0.92 1.75 13.06
C TYR A 159 2.45 1.96 13.12
N ASP A 160 3.18 1.38 12.17
CA ASP A 160 4.63 1.53 12.04
C ASP A 160 5.04 3.00 11.89
N SER A 161 4.35 3.75 11.03
CA SER A 161 4.59 5.19 10.84
C SER A 161 4.37 6.00 12.12
N LEU A 162 3.30 5.71 12.88
CA LEU A 162 3.04 6.40 14.15
C LEU A 162 4.14 6.16 15.17
N LEU A 163 4.58 4.91 15.31
CA LEU A 163 5.67 4.55 16.22
C LEU A 163 7.00 5.16 15.79
N THR A 164 7.30 5.14 14.49
CA THR A 164 8.51 5.74 13.92
C THR A 164 8.53 7.23 14.18
N ILE A 165 7.46 7.96 13.85
CA ILE A 165 7.35 9.39 14.12
C ILE A 165 7.52 9.68 15.60
N GLY A 166 6.83 8.94 16.48
CA GLY A 166 6.94 9.14 17.93
C GLY A 166 8.35 8.91 18.43
N SER A 167 8.98 7.80 18.08
CA SER A 167 10.32 7.43 18.56
C SER A 167 11.38 8.41 18.06
N PHE A 168 11.40 8.71 16.77
CA PHE A 168 12.41 9.62 16.20
C PHE A 168 12.17 11.09 16.56
N SER A 169 10.94 11.51 16.82
CA SER A 169 10.65 12.83 17.38
C SER A 169 11.28 13.04 18.74
N VAL A 170 11.22 12.03 19.62
CA VAL A 170 11.89 12.06 20.94
C VAL A 170 13.41 12.14 20.78
N ILE A 171 13.98 11.37 19.86
CA ILE A 171 15.44 11.40 19.59
C ILE A 171 15.84 12.79 19.09
N LEU A 172 15.15 13.33 18.09
CA LEU A 172 15.42 14.66 17.55
C LEU A 172 15.32 15.76 18.60
N TRP A 173 14.32 15.68 19.47
CA TRP A 173 14.13 16.62 20.56
C TRP A 173 15.28 16.60 21.55
N ASN A 174 15.70 15.41 21.98
CA ASN A 174 16.79 15.23 22.93
C ASN A 174 18.17 15.59 22.35
N LEU A 175 18.36 15.34 21.04
CA LEU A 175 19.63 15.56 20.37
C LEU A 175 19.85 17.04 20.00
N SER A 176 18.78 17.80 19.79
CA SER A 176 18.87 19.12 19.15
C SER A 176 19.33 20.25 20.06
N GLY A 177 19.32 20.09 21.37
CA GLY A 177 19.64 21.20 22.27
C GLY A 177 18.77 22.45 22.04
N SER A 178 19.34 23.64 22.31
CA SER A 178 18.70 24.93 22.06
C SER A 178 19.49 25.74 21.02
N ALA A 179 18.81 26.27 20.00
CA ALA A 179 19.41 27.26 19.07
C ALA A 179 18.85 28.64 19.34
N VAL A 180 19.72 29.63 19.26
CA VAL A 180 19.32 31.05 19.35
C VAL A 180 19.13 31.58 17.94
N LEU A 181 17.91 31.91 17.57
CA LEU A 181 17.56 32.48 16.27
C LEU A 181 16.84 33.82 16.49
N PHE A 182 17.37 34.91 15.94
CA PHE A 182 16.83 36.30 16.11
C PHE A 182 16.59 36.72 17.56
N GLY A 183 17.42 36.26 18.52
CA GLY A 183 17.31 36.58 19.95
C GLY A 183 16.31 35.67 20.72
N PHE A 184 15.66 34.75 20.08
CA PHE A 184 14.79 33.75 20.73
C PHE A 184 15.51 32.41 20.85
N THR A 185 15.48 31.81 22.04
CA THR A 185 15.95 30.44 22.27
C THR A 185 14.88 29.44 21.88
N ILE A 186 15.11 28.66 20.84
CA ILE A 186 14.19 27.63 20.36
C ILE A 186 14.69 26.28 20.88
N PRO A 187 14.03 25.63 21.86
CA PRO A 187 14.38 24.28 22.26
C PRO A 187 13.91 23.29 21.20
N GLY A 188 14.69 22.25 20.97
CA GLY A 188 14.32 21.21 20.03
C GLY A 188 14.33 21.68 18.56
N TYR A 189 15.23 22.59 18.17
CA TYR A 189 15.21 23.22 16.83
C TYR A 189 15.25 22.21 15.67
N MET A 190 15.96 21.08 15.81
CA MET A 190 16.00 20.03 14.77
C MET A 190 14.61 19.40 14.54
N PHE A 191 13.82 19.20 15.59
CA PHE A 191 12.46 18.71 15.50
C PHE A 191 11.57 19.68 14.71
N TRP A 192 11.62 20.98 15.02
CA TRP A 192 10.84 21.98 14.30
C TRP A 192 11.27 22.12 12.84
N THR A 193 12.57 22.08 12.59
CA THR A 193 13.13 22.10 11.23
C THR A 193 12.65 20.90 10.41
N CYS A 194 12.62 19.70 11.00
CA CYS A 194 12.11 18.48 10.36
C CYS A 194 10.63 18.62 10.02
N ILE A 195 9.81 19.15 10.93
CA ILE A 195 8.37 19.40 10.68
C ILE A 195 8.17 20.37 9.53
N ILE A 196 8.85 21.54 9.57
CA ILE A 196 8.72 22.57 8.54
C ILE A 196 9.14 22.01 7.18
N TYR A 197 10.30 21.34 7.12
CA TYR A 197 10.77 20.69 5.90
C TYR A 197 9.75 19.69 5.36
N THR A 198 9.20 18.82 6.22
CA THR A 198 8.22 17.81 5.84
C THR A 198 6.92 18.44 5.31
N LEU A 199 6.45 19.51 5.94
CA LEU A 199 5.25 20.23 5.49
C LEU A 199 5.48 20.88 4.12
N ILE A 200 6.64 21.55 3.93
CA ILE A 200 6.99 22.17 2.65
C ILE A 200 7.10 21.10 1.55
N ALA A 201 7.86 20.02 1.81
CA ALA A 201 8.01 18.91 0.86
C ALA A 201 6.67 18.27 0.51
N THR A 202 5.80 18.05 1.50
CA THR A 202 4.47 17.50 1.29
C THR A 202 3.58 18.44 0.48
N ALA A 203 3.63 19.75 0.76
CA ALA A 203 2.89 20.75 -0.01
C ALA A 203 3.35 20.77 -1.47
N ILE A 204 4.66 20.83 -1.72
CA ILE A 204 5.22 20.78 -3.07
C ILE A 204 4.77 19.50 -3.80
N THR A 205 4.96 18.35 -3.17
CA THR A 205 4.55 17.04 -3.72
C THR A 205 3.05 16.99 -4.01
N HIS A 206 2.22 17.55 -3.13
CA HIS A 206 0.77 17.61 -3.32
C HIS A 206 0.39 18.47 -4.55
N PHE A 207 0.95 19.68 -4.67
CA PHE A 207 0.66 20.58 -5.79
C PHE A 207 1.07 19.98 -7.12
N ILE A 208 2.22 19.34 -7.16
CA ILE A 208 2.74 18.68 -8.34
C ILE A 208 1.88 17.40 -8.62
N GLY A 209 1.65 16.53 -7.65
CA GLY A 209 0.89 15.28 -7.78
C GLY A 209 -0.55 15.47 -8.26
N ARG A 210 -1.16 16.61 -7.90
CA ARG A 210 -2.50 16.97 -8.35
C ARG A 210 -2.60 17.06 -9.88
N LYS A 211 -1.53 17.47 -10.57
CA LYS A 211 -1.48 17.58 -12.03
C LYS A 211 -1.29 16.23 -12.73
N LEU A 212 -0.74 15.21 -12.04
CA LEU A 212 -0.56 13.87 -12.61
C LEU A 212 -1.82 13.00 -12.55
N LYS A 213 -2.72 13.28 -11.61
CA LYS A 213 -3.93 12.49 -11.42
C LYS A 213 -4.80 12.37 -12.67
N PRO A 214 -5.14 13.47 -13.39
CA PRO A 214 -5.93 13.37 -14.62
C PRO A 214 -5.22 12.58 -15.72
N LEU A 215 -3.90 12.73 -15.87
CA LEU A 215 -3.12 11.97 -16.85
C LEU A 215 -3.08 10.47 -16.55
N ASN A 216 -2.97 10.09 -15.27
CA ASN A 216 -3.05 8.67 -14.87
C ASN A 216 -4.43 8.08 -15.15
N ILE A 217 -5.50 8.84 -14.93
CA ILE A 217 -6.86 8.41 -15.25
C ILE A 217 -7.01 8.24 -16.77
N GLU A 218 -6.51 9.18 -17.56
CA GLU A 218 -6.55 9.10 -19.03
C GLU A 218 -5.75 7.90 -19.54
N ALA A 219 -4.53 7.64 -19.02
CA ALA A 219 -3.75 6.48 -19.40
C ALA A 219 -4.51 5.17 -19.09
N GLN A 220 -5.17 5.05 -17.94
CA GLN A 220 -5.99 3.88 -17.60
C GLN A 220 -7.20 3.72 -18.54
N HIS A 221 -7.84 4.82 -18.94
CA HIS A 221 -8.93 4.76 -19.91
C HIS A 221 -8.44 4.30 -21.29
N ARG A 222 -7.30 4.81 -21.77
CA ARG A 222 -6.71 4.37 -23.04
C ARG A 222 -6.30 2.90 -23.02
N GLU A 223 -5.71 2.43 -21.93
CA GLU A 223 -5.38 1.01 -21.72
C GLU A 223 -6.64 0.13 -21.76
N ALA A 224 -7.72 0.54 -21.07
CA ALA A 224 -8.99 -0.17 -21.08
C ALA A 224 -9.62 -0.22 -22.48
N ASN A 225 -9.54 0.90 -23.24
CA ASN A 225 -10.05 0.97 -24.60
C ASN A 225 -9.26 0.08 -25.57
N LEU A 226 -7.94 0.03 -25.44
CA LEU A 226 -7.11 -0.88 -26.25
C LEU A 226 -7.45 -2.34 -25.95
N ARG A 227 -7.57 -2.69 -24.67
CA ARG A 227 -7.97 -4.05 -24.26
C ARG A 227 -9.37 -4.42 -24.77
N ALA A 228 -10.33 -3.52 -24.67
CA ALA A 228 -11.69 -3.75 -25.18
C ALA A 228 -11.69 -3.98 -26.70
N ALA A 229 -10.91 -3.20 -27.45
CA ALA A 229 -10.76 -3.40 -28.88
C ALA A 229 -10.14 -4.77 -29.23
N LEU A 230 -9.11 -5.20 -28.50
CA LEU A 230 -8.51 -6.53 -28.69
C LEU A 230 -9.52 -7.66 -28.42
N ILE A 231 -10.32 -7.56 -27.36
CA ILE A 231 -11.36 -8.54 -27.05
C ILE A 231 -12.42 -8.55 -28.16
N GLU A 232 -12.81 -7.40 -28.69
CA GLU A 232 -13.76 -7.30 -29.80
C GLU A 232 -13.23 -7.99 -31.06
N LYS A 233 -11.94 -7.76 -31.43
CA LYS A 233 -11.32 -8.43 -32.57
C LYS A 233 -11.20 -9.95 -32.37
N HIS A 234 -10.92 -10.39 -31.14
CA HIS A 234 -10.91 -11.82 -30.83
C HIS A 234 -12.29 -12.45 -31.00
N ARG A 235 -13.37 -11.76 -30.61
CA ARG A 235 -14.75 -12.25 -30.79
C ARG A 235 -15.17 -12.32 -32.26
N HIS A 236 -14.65 -11.46 -33.10
CA HIS A 236 -14.98 -11.36 -34.52
C HIS A 236 -13.90 -11.91 -35.43
N SER A 237 -13.03 -12.79 -34.91
CA SER A 237 -11.88 -13.36 -35.65
C SER A 237 -12.29 -14.02 -36.96
N ASP A 238 -13.40 -14.79 -36.96
CA ASP A 238 -13.88 -15.48 -38.17
C ASP A 238 -14.33 -14.50 -39.25
N SER A 239 -15.02 -13.42 -38.87
CA SER A 239 -15.48 -12.37 -39.78
C SER A 239 -14.31 -11.58 -40.37
N ILE A 240 -13.28 -11.30 -39.57
CA ILE A 240 -12.05 -10.61 -39.99
C ILE A 240 -11.30 -11.46 -41.00
N ALA A 241 -11.10 -12.75 -40.71
CA ALA A 241 -10.44 -13.69 -41.62
C ALA A 241 -11.23 -13.90 -42.91
N GLY A 242 -12.55 -14.03 -42.84
CA GLY A 242 -13.42 -14.17 -44.01
C GLY A 242 -13.40 -12.95 -44.94
N ALA A 243 -13.31 -11.75 -44.35
CA ALA A 243 -13.22 -10.50 -45.11
C ALA A 243 -11.78 -10.10 -45.52
N ARG A 244 -10.74 -10.85 -45.09
CA ARG A 244 -9.32 -10.50 -45.26
C ARG A 244 -8.98 -9.09 -44.77
N ALA A 245 -9.61 -8.68 -43.63
CA ALA A 245 -9.55 -7.31 -43.11
C ALA A 245 -8.44 -7.10 -42.06
N GLU A 246 -7.51 -8.06 -41.89
CA GLU A 246 -6.46 -8.04 -40.85
C GLU A 246 -5.62 -6.75 -40.89
N SER A 247 -5.27 -6.27 -42.10
CA SER A 247 -4.45 -5.08 -42.26
C SER A 247 -5.15 -3.80 -41.75
N VAL A 248 -6.46 -3.69 -42.00
CA VAL A 248 -7.28 -2.56 -41.53
C VAL A 248 -7.43 -2.61 -40.01
N GLU A 249 -7.69 -3.79 -39.47
CA GLU A 249 -7.84 -3.97 -38.03
C GLU A 249 -6.54 -3.72 -37.25
N VAL A 250 -5.40 -4.16 -37.79
CA VAL A 250 -4.07 -3.85 -37.25
C VAL A 250 -3.78 -2.35 -37.26
N ALA A 251 -4.16 -1.63 -38.33
CA ALA A 251 -4.00 -0.16 -38.39
C ALA A 251 -4.79 0.53 -37.27
N GLY A 252 -6.06 0.17 -37.08
CA GLY A 252 -6.89 0.71 -35.99
C GLY A 252 -6.38 0.39 -34.57
N LEU A 253 -5.77 -0.78 -34.36
CA LEU A 253 -5.13 -1.12 -33.09
C LEU A 253 -3.83 -0.33 -32.87
N LYS A 254 -3.03 -0.12 -33.91
CA LYS A 254 -1.81 0.69 -33.85
C LYS A 254 -2.12 2.13 -33.50
N ASP A 255 -3.16 2.73 -34.07
CA ASP A 255 -3.58 4.09 -33.74
C ASP A 255 -3.95 4.22 -32.25
N ARG A 256 -4.72 3.27 -31.72
CA ARG A 256 -5.06 3.25 -30.28
C ARG A 256 -3.81 3.10 -29.39
N LEU A 257 -2.84 2.29 -29.82
CA LEU A 257 -1.58 2.12 -29.12
C LEU A 257 -0.74 3.41 -29.11
N VAL A 258 -0.67 4.13 -30.26
CA VAL A 258 0.03 5.42 -30.35
C VAL A 258 -0.57 6.42 -29.36
N TYR A 259 -1.90 6.58 -29.33
CA TYR A 259 -2.56 7.45 -28.35
C TYR A 259 -2.27 7.08 -26.90
N LEU A 260 -2.21 5.79 -26.57
CA LEU A 260 -1.83 5.32 -25.24
C LEU A 260 -0.39 5.71 -24.90
N VAL A 261 0.53 5.45 -25.83
CA VAL A 261 1.97 5.77 -25.67
C VAL A 261 2.18 7.27 -25.52
N ASP A 262 1.48 8.11 -26.27
CA ASP A 262 1.57 9.58 -26.16
C ASP A 262 1.18 10.06 -24.76
N VAL A 263 0.11 9.52 -24.17
CA VAL A 263 -0.30 9.84 -22.79
C VAL A 263 0.74 9.34 -21.78
N GLN A 264 1.30 8.14 -22.00
CA GLN A 264 2.36 7.61 -21.14
C GLN A 264 3.64 8.45 -21.23
N ILE A 265 4.02 8.92 -22.41
CA ILE A 265 5.15 9.85 -22.60
C ILE A 265 4.88 11.18 -21.89
N ALA A 266 3.66 11.71 -21.97
CA ALA A 266 3.29 12.92 -21.24
C ALA A 266 3.38 12.73 -19.71
N LEU A 267 3.04 11.54 -19.20
CA LEU A 267 3.26 11.15 -17.81
C LEU A 267 4.74 11.09 -17.47
N LEU A 268 5.56 10.46 -18.31
CA LEU A 268 7.01 10.35 -18.11
C LEU A 268 7.69 11.71 -18.09
N LYS A 269 7.35 12.60 -19.01
CA LYS A 269 7.89 13.98 -19.06
C LYS A 269 7.59 14.79 -17.80
N ARG A 270 6.52 14.47 -17.08
CA ARG A 270 6.15 15.12 -15.81
C ARG A 270 6.64 14.37 -14.56
N ARG A 271 7.11 13.12 -14.70
CA ARG A 271 7.69 12.31 -13.61
C ARG A 271 9.08 12.76 -13.10
N PRO A 272 10.03 13.30 -13.93
CA PRO A 272 11.38 13.60 -13.45
C PRO A 272 11.46 14.62 -12.31
N PHE A 273 10.35 15.25 -11.97
CA PHE A 273 10.26 16.13 -10.79
C PHE A 273 9.88 15.36 -9.51
N TYR A 274 9.91 13.99 -9.49
CA TYR A 274 9.41 13.14 -8.41
C TYR A 274 10.39 12.03 -7.95
N CYS A 275 11.57 11.94 -8.55
CA CYS A 275 12.65 11.07 -8.04
C CYS A 275 13.59 11.82 -7.14
#